data_f1e3021566aaad0fb55af38041a2c790
#
_entry.id   f1e3021566aaad0fb55af38041a2c790
#
_cell.length_a   1.000
_cell.length_b   1.000
_cell.length_c   1.000
_cell.angle_alpha   90.00
_cell.angle_beta   90.00
_cell.angle_gamma   90.00
#
_symmetry.space_group_name_H-M   'P 1'
#
loop_
_entity.id
_entity.type
_entity.pdbx_description
1 polymer ?
#
loop_
_entity_poly.entity_id
_entity_poly.type
_entity_poly.pdbx_seq_one_letter_code
_entity_poly.pdbx_strand_id
1 'polypeptide(L)'
;VPIYVTENGAACEDILETDASGNMRVHDTQRIQYLADHLEMCAQAINEGVPLKGYFCWSFIDNYEWSFGYSKRFGIVYCDYETQRRIPKDSAFFLRDVIAGYGD
;
A
#
# COMPACT_ATOMS: atom_id res chain seq x y z
N VAL A 1 4.05 12.01 24.36
CA VAL A 1 5.05 11.77 23.28
C VAL A 1 4.34 11.41 22.00
N PRO A 2 4.54 12.15 20.91
CA PRO A 2 3.94 11.81 19.62
C PRO A 2 4.43 10.44 19.13
N ILE A 3 3.52 9.69 18.51
CA ILE A 3 3.79 8.36 17.98
C ILE A 3 3.54 8.37 16.48
N TYR A 4 4.44 7.71 15.73
CA TYR A 4 4.31 7.55 14.28
C TYR A 4 4.42 6.09 13.93
N VAL A 5 3.50 5.60 13.07
CA VAL A 5 3.68 4.30 12.43
C VAL A 5 4.60 4.51 11.24
N THR A 6 5.85 4.07 11.35
CA THR A 6 6.89 4.35 10.36
C THR A 6 6.90 3.35 9.21
N GLU A 7 6.40 2.15 9.42
CA GLU A 7 6.26 1.13 8.39
C GLU A 7 5.05 0.26 8.67
N ASN A 8 4.20 0.08 7.69
CA ASN A 8 3.07 -0.85 7.76
C ASN A 8 2.68 -1.24 6.35
N GLY A 9 2.67 -2.53 6.07
CA GLY A 9 2.36 -3.03 4.73
C GLY A 9 2.20 -4.52 4.70
N ALA A 10 1.81 -5.05 3.55
CA ALA A 10 1.51 -6.46 3.36
C ALA A 10 2.28 -7.05 2.19
N ALA A 11 2.79 -8.25 2.40
CA ALA A 11 3.41 -9.06 1.35
C ALA A 11 2.30 -9.76 0.56
N CYS A 12 2.24 -9.53 -0.73
CA CYS A 12 1.23 -10.13 -1.59
C CYS A 12 1.86 -10.70 -2.86
N GLU A 13 1.21 -11.71 -3.40
CA GLU A 13 1.54 -12.24 -4.71
C GLU A 13 0.74 -11.45 -5.74
N ASP A 14 1.25 -10.29 -6.13
CA ASP A 14 0.57 -9.39 -7.05
C ASP A 14 0.62 -9.93 -8.48
N ILE A 15 -0.52 -9.89 -9.16
CA ILE A 15 -0.66 -10.37 -10.53
C ILE A 15 -0.93 -9.18 -11.44
N LEU A 16 -0.10 -9.04 -12.47
CA LEU A 16 -0.28 -8.02 -13.50
C LEU A 16 -1.34 -8.48 -14.48
N GLU A 17 -2.36 -7.69 -14.67
CA GLU A 17 -3.48 -7.98 -15.57
C GLU A 17 -3.65 -6.85 -16.59
N THR A 18 -4.26 -7.18 -17.73
CA THR A 18 -4.62 -6.18 -18.74
C THR A 18 -6.13 -6.02 -18.73
N ASP A 19 -6.62 -4.80 -18.54
CA ASP A 19 -8.06 -4.54 -18.50
C ASP A 19 -8.67 -4.51 -19.90
N ALA A 20 -9.99 -4.31 -19.98
CA ALA A 20 -10.72 -4.29 -21.26
C ALA A 20 -10.27 -3.18 -22.18
N SER A 21 -9.68 -2.12 -21.66
CA SER A 21 -9.15 -0.99 -22.43
C SER A 21 -7.69 -1.18 -22.85
N GLY A 22 -7.07 -2.31 -22.50
CA GLY A 22 -5.68 -2.60 -22.82
C GLY A 22 -4.67 -2.02 -21.83
N ASN A 23 -5.11 -1.45 -20.72
CA ASN A 23 -4.24 -0.89 -19.70
C ASN A 23 -3.81 -1.99 -18.73
N MET A 24 -2.56 -1.91 -18.29
CA MET A 24 -2.05 -2.81 -17.27
C MET A 24 -2.51 -2.39 -15.88
N ARG A 25 -3.00 -3.37 -15.11
CA ARG A 25 -3.55 -3.13 -13.78
C ARG A 25 -3.08 -4.23 -12.81
N VAL A 26 -2.98 -3.85 -11.55
CA VAL A 26 -2.79 -4.81 -10.45
C VAL A 26 -3.91 -4.59 -9.44
N HIS A 27 -4.81 -5.56 -9.34
CA HIS A 27 -5.96 -5.51 -8.42
C HIS A 27 -5.57 -6.14 -7.09
N ASP A 28 -4.82 -5.43 -6.28
CA ASP A 28 -4.31 -5.92 -5.01
C ASP A 28 -5.32 -5.69 -3.87
N THR A 29 -6.48 -6.29 -4.03
CA THR A 29 -7.60 -6.17 -3.09
C THR A 29 -7.20 -6.56 -1.65
N GLN A 30 -6.37 -7.58 -1.50
CA GLN A 30 -5.86 -8.01 -0.20
C GLN A 30 -5.07 -6.92 0.49
N ARG A 31 -4.21 -6.22 -0.25
CA ARG A 31 -3.43 -5.12 0.29
C ARG A 31 -4.32 -3.95 0.69
N ILE A 32 -5.32 -3.64 -0.15
CA ILE A 32 -6.29 -2.59 0.16
C ILE A 32 -7.01 -2.91 1.46
N GLN A 33 -7.48 -4.14 1.63
CA GLN A 33 -8.18 -4.55 2.85
C GLN A 33 -7.25 -4.43 4.07
N TYR A 34 -6.01 -4.87 3.92
CA TYR A 34 -5.02 -4.77 4.99
C TYR A 34 -4.81 -3.30 5.40
N LEU A 35 -4.61 -2.41 4.42
CA LEU A 35 -4.39 -0.99 4.69
C LEU A 35 -5.62 -0.34 5.31
N ALA A 36 -6.81 -0.65 4.77
CA ALA A 36 -8.06 -0.10 5.29
C ALA A 36 -8.28 -0.49 6.75
N ASP A 37 -8.05 -1.76 7.09
CA ASP A 37 -8.23 -2.26 8.45
C ASP A 37 -7.25 -1.59 9.42
N HIS A 38 -6.00 -1.43 9.00
CA HIS A 38 -4.98 -0.81 9.85
C HIS A 38 -5.20 0.69 10.03
N LEU A 39 -5.62 1.38 8.97
CA LEU A 39 -5.98 2.81 9.05
C LEU A 39 -7.19 3.02 9.96
N GLU A 40 -8.17 2.13 9.91
CA GLU A 40 -9.32 2.18 10.81
C GLU A 40 -8.89 2.02 12.27
N MET A 41 -7.98 1.09 12.55
CA MET A 41 -7.45 0.91 13.90
C MET A 41 -6.64 2.11 14.36
N CYS A 42 -5.93 2.78 13.45
CA CYS A 42 -5.24 4.03 13.76
C CYS A 42 -6.23 5.13 14.17
N ALA A 43 -7.33 5.25 13.44
CA ALA A 43 -8.37 6.23 13.74
C ALA A 43 -9.00 5.94 15.10
N GLN A 44 -9.27 4.68 15.40
CA GLN A 44 -9.81 4.25 16.68
C GLN A 44 -8.84 4.58 17.83
N ALA A 45 -7.55 4.32 17.63
CA ALA A 45 -6.53 4.62 18.64
C ALA A 45 -6.48 6.12 18.94
N ILE A 46 -6.56 6.96 17.90
CA ILE A 46 -6.59 8.42 18.06
C ILE A 46 -7.81 8.83 18.89
N ASN A 47 -8.97 8.26 18.58
CA ASN A 47 -10.20 8.56 19.31
C ASN A 47 -10.11 8.13 20.78
N GLU A 48 -9.29 7.15 21.11
CA GLU A 48 -9.06 6.67 22.47
C GLU A 48 -7.95 7.41 23.20
N GLY A 49 -7.39 8.45 22.58
CA GLY A 49 -6.42 9.32 23.20
C GLY A 49 -4.96 9.00 22.91
N VAL A 50 -4.68 8.04 22.02
CA VAL A 50 -3.31 7.75 21.62
C VAL A 50 -2.78 8.90 20.77
N PRO A 51 -1.60 9.47 21.08
CA PRO A 51 -1.06 10.61 20.32
C PRO A 51 -0.40 10.15 19.02
N LEU A 52 -1.15 9.46 18.18
CA LEU A 52 -0.70 8.98 16.88
C LEU A 52 -0.78 10.13 15.86
N LYS A 53 0.36 10.53 15.30
CA LYS A 53 0.49 11.71 14.45
C LYS A 53 0.76 11.41 13.00
N GLY A 54 1.17 10.20 12.66
CA GLY A 54 1.47 9.88 11.27
C GLY A 54 1.48 8.38 10.99
N TYR A 55 1.30 8.06 9.73
CA TYR A 55 1.27 6.69 9.23
C TYR A 55 1.99 6.65 7.89
N PHE A 56 2.93 5.71 7.75
CA PHE A 56 3.68 5.52 6.52
C PHE A 56 3.50 4.09 6.02
N CYS A 57 2.98 3.95 4.83
CA CYS A 57 2.81 2.65 4.19
C CYS A 57 4.15 2.11 3.71
N TRP A 58 4.46 0.88 4.02
CA TRP A 58 5.57 0.16 3.44
C TRP A 58 5.05 -0.73 2.32
N SER A 59 5.46 -0.58 1.08
CA SER A 59 6.43 0.39 0.60
C SER A 59 5.84 1.09 -0.62
N PHE A 60 6.54 2.13 -1.09
CA PHE A 60 6.09 2.88 -2.26
C PHE A 60 6.16 2.03 -3.52
N ILE A 61 7.27 1.35 -3.74
CA ILE A 61 7.51 0.55 -4.95
C ILE A 61 8.01 -0.84 -4.57
N ASP A 62 7.71 -1.82 -5.41
CA ASP A 62 8.21 -3.18 -5.22
C ASP A 62 9.73 -3.20 -5.17
N ASN A 63 10.27 -4.02 -4.25
CA ASN A 63 11.70 -4.12 -4.03
C ASN A 63 12.07 -5.52 -3.58
N TYR A 64 13.36 -5.75 -3.40
CA TYR A 64 13.87 -7.00 -2.84
C TYR A 64 13.53 -7.08 -1.35
N GLU A 65 12.87 -8.17 -0.95
CA GLU A 65 12.52 -8.41 0.45
C GLU A 65 13.33 -9.57 0.98
N TRP A 66 14.10 -9.33 2.04
CA TRP A 66 15.12 -10.24 2.56
C TRP A 66 14.68 -11.71 2.63
N SER A 67 13.55 -12.00 3.26
CA SER A 67 13.09 -13.38 3.45
C SER A 67 12.45 -13.98 2.21
N PHE A 68 11.80 -13.15 1.39
CA PHE A 68 11.03 -13.59 0.23
C PHE A 68 11.73 -13.32 -1.09
N GLY A 69 12.86 -12.57 -1.08
CA GLY A 69 13.51 -12.13 -2.30
C GLY A 69 12.57 -11.29 -3.14
N TYR A 70 12.34 -11.72 -4.39
CA TYR A 70 11.41 -11.05 -5.30
C TYR A 70 10.07 -11.79 -5.45
N SER A 71 9.86 -12.89 -4.69
CA SER A 71 8.63 -13.69 -4.82
C SER A 71 7.40 -13.02 -4.24
N LYS A 72 7.57 -12.21 -3.21
CA LYS A 72 6.48 -11.43 -2.60
C LYS A 72 6.74 -9.96 -2.83
N ARG A 73 5.65 -9.20 -2.97
CA ARG A 73 5.72 -7.77 -3.25
C ARG A 73 5.05 -6.99 -2.13
N PHE A 74 5.66 -5.89 -1.73
CA PHE A 74 5.16 -5.02 -0.67
C PHE A 74 4.74 -3.64 -1.18
N GLY A 75 5.13 -3.25 -2.40
CA GLY A 75 4.90 -1.92 -2.91
C GLY A 75 3.44 -1.63 -3.26
N ILE A 76 3.09 -0.37 -3.29
CA ILE A 76 1.83 0.09 -3.88
C ILE A 76 1.99 0.40 -5.37
N VAL A 77 3.22 0.45 -5.85
CA VAL A 77 3.57 0.57 -7.28
C VAL A 77 4.25 -0.73 -7.70
N TYR A 78 3.69 -1.38 -8.71
CA TYR A 78 4.24 -2.60 -9.28
C TYR A 78 5.48 -2.25 -10.09
N CYS A 79 6.58 -2.95 -9.84
CA CYS A 79 7.81 -2.84 -10.61
C CYS A 79 8.01 -4.14 -11.40
N ASP A 80 8.03 -4.04 -12.73
CA ASP A 80 8.44 -5.14 -13.58
C ASP A 80 9.96 -5.21 -13.51
N TYR A 81 10.49 -6.25 -12.87
CA TYR A 81 11.93 -6.34 -12.61
C TYR A 81 12.78 -6.51 -13.86
N GLU A 82 12.19 -6.99 -14.96
CA GLU A 82 12.90 -7.14 -16.22
C GLU A 82 12.95 -5.83 -17.03
N THR A 83 11.82 -5.14 -17.14
CA THR A 83 11.71 -3.94 -17.98
C THR A 83 11.85 -2.64 -17.19
N GLN A 84 11.77 -2.71 -15.87
CA GLN A 84 11.74 -1.54 -14.96
C GLN A 84 10.49 -0.68 -15.15
N ARG A 85 9.47 -1.19 -15.81
CA ARG A 85 8.19 -0.52 -15.95
C ARG A 85 7.48 -0.45 -14.60
N ARG A 86 6.89 0.70 -14.28
CA ARG A 86 6.21 0.94 -13.01
C ARG A 86 4.73 1.17 -13.26
N ILE A 87 3.90 0.44 -12.51
CA ILE A 87 2.44 0.48 -12.67
C ILE A 87 1.82 0.67 -11.29
N PRO A 88 1.13 1.81 -11.04
CA PRO A 88 0.42 1.96 -9.77
C PRO A 88 -0.61 0.84 -9.60
N LYS A 89 -0.60 0.22 -8.43
CA LYS A 89 -1.58 -0.81 -8.08
C LYS A 89 -2.87 -0.14 -7.60
N ASP A 90 -3.93 -0.90 -7.48
CA ASP A 90 -5.19 -0.37 -6.96
C ASP A 90 -5.01 0.21 -5.56
N SER A 91 -4.10 -0.34 -4.76
CA SER A 91 -3.77 0.20 -3.44
C SER A 91 -3.18 1.60 -3.50
N ALA A 92 -2.43 1.94 -4.56
CA ALA A 92 -1.93 3.30 -4.76
C ALA A 92 -3.08 4.29 -4.94
N PHE A 93 -4.06 3.92 -5.74
CA PHE A 93 -5.26 4.75 -5.94
C PHE A 93 -6.09 4.84 -4.68
N PHE A 94 -6.20 3.75 -3.91
CA PHE A 94 -6.86 3.75 -2.62
C PHE A 94 -6.22 4.76 -1.66
N LEU A 95 -4.90 4.72 -1.51
CA LEU A 95 -4.20 5.65 -0.63
C LEU A 95 -4.29 7.09 -1.11
N ARG A 96 -4.23 7.31 -2.44
CA ARG A 96 -4.47 8.64 -3.00
C ARG A 96 -5.80 9.21 -2.55
N ASP A 97 -6.84 8.39 -2.61
CA ASP A 97 -8.20 8.82 -2.26
C ASP A 97 -8.34 9.05 -0.75
N VAL A 98 -7.70 8.22 0.07
CA VAL A 98 -7.65 8.41 1.53
C VAL A 98 -6.99 9.74 1.88
N ILE A 99 -5.84 10.00 1.28
CA ILE A 99 -5.08 11.25 1.52
C ILE A 99 -5.89 12.47 1.10
N ALA A 100 -6.54 12.41 -0.08
CA ALA A 100 -7.35 13.50 -0.59
C ALA A 100 -8.56 13.78 0.31
N GLY A 101 -9.23 12.72 0.78
CA GLY A 101 -10.36 12.87 1.69
C GLY A 101 -9.98 13.37 3.07
N TYR A 102 -8.76 13.05 3.51
CA TYR A 102 -8.27 13.46 4.82
C TYR A 102 -7.87 14.93 4.87
N GLY A 103 -7.54 15.51 3.72
CA GLY A 103 -7.14 16.92 3.65
C GLY A 103 -8.33 17.89 3.67
N ASP A 104 -9.53 17.38 3.62
CA ASP A 104 -10.76 18.17 3.65
C ASP A 104 -11.22 18.37 5.09
#